data_b88a402e2fdeb61e75807274a1692c28
#
_entry.id   b88a402e2fdeb61e75807274a1692c28
#
_cell.length_a   1.000
_cell.length_b   1.000
_cell.length_c   1.000
_cell.angle_alpha   90.00
_cell.angle_beta   90.00
_cell.angle_gamma   90.00
#
_symmetry.space_group_name_H-M   'P 1'
#
loop_
_entity.id
_entity.type
_entity.pdbx_description
1 polymer ?
#
loop_
_entity_poly.entity_id
_entity_poly.type
_entity_poly.pdbx_seq_one_letter_code
_entity_poly.pdbx_strand_id
1 'polypeptide(L)'
;MDVAYSINRVPIRLTDERWSHIVDSHDDLAGYYEDCLRVLEEPDFVLRGGHGSLKAVRSYGRNRYLVVIYHEISRRDGFVITAYFEERINRRDILWRR
;
A
#
# COMPACT_ATOMS: atom_id res chain seq x y z
N MET A 1 -0.95 16.43 1.25
CA MET A 1 -0.55 15.33 0.34
C MET A 1 0.89 14.95 0.60
N ASP A 2 1.14 13.67 0.69
CA ASP A 2 2.50 13.15 0.83
C ASP A 2 2.84 12.20 -0.31
N VAL A 3 4.13 11.99 -0.51
CA VAL A 3 4.66 11.11 -1.53
C VAL A 3 5.61 10.12 -0.88
N ALA A 4 5.42 8.84 -1.17
CA ALA A 4 6.34 7.79 -0.77
C ALA A 4 6.90 7.11 -2.02
N TYR A 5 8.14 6.66 -1.97
CA TYR A 5 8.76 6.01 -3.12
C TYR A 5 8.61 4.50 -3.03
N SER A 6 8.04 3.89 -4.08
CA SER A 6 7.86 2.45 -4.14
C SER A 6 9.22 1.72 -4.29
N ILE A 7 9.18 0.39 -4.26
CA ILE A 7 10.39 -0.42 -4.47
C ILE A 7 11.03 -0.16 -5.85
N ASN A 8 10.25 0.30 -6.80
CA ASN A 8 10.72 0.65 -8.15
C ASN A 8 11.12 2.12 -8.27
N ARG A 9 11.20 2.82 -7.14
CA ARG A 9 11.56 4.24 -7.07
C ARG A 9 10.55 5.17 -7.76
N VAL A 10 9.31 4.73 -7.86
CA VAL A 10 8.22 5.57 -8.38
C VAL A 10 7.62 6.37 -7.24
N PRO A 11 7.44 7.69 -7.40
CA PRO A 11 6.76 8.50 -6.40
C PRO A 11 5.26 8.17 -6.40
N ILE A 12 4.78 7.74 -5.23
CA ILE A 12 3.38 7.34 -5.05
C ILE A 12 2.70 8.39 -4.19
N ARG A 13 1.69 9.04 -4.74
CA ARG A 13 0.94 10.10 -4.06
C ARG A 13 -0.14 9.51 -3.17
N LEU A 14 -0.23 10.04 -1.96
CA LEU A 14 -1.35 9.80 -1.07
C LEU A 14 -1.97 11.15 -0.72
N THR A 15 -3.08 11.48 -1.36
CA THR A 15 -3.77 12.74 -1.17
C THR A 15 -4.64 12.70 0.07
N ASP A 16 -4.94 13.88 0.63
CA ASP A 16 -5.82 13.98 1.80
C ASP A 16 -7.22 13.46 1.49
N GLU A 17 -7.70 13.75 0.28
CA GLU A 17 -9.00 13.26 -0.17
C GLU A 17 -9.01 11.73 -0.25
N ARG A 18 -7.99 11.14 -0.84
CA ARG A 18 -7.89 9.67 -0.91
C ARG A 18 -7.82 9.06 0.48
N TRP A 19 -7.05 9.64 1.37
CA TRP A 19 -6.95 9.17 2.74
C TRP A 19 -8.30 9.21 3.47
N SER A 20 -9.05 10.29 3.30
CA SER A 20 -10.40 10.40 3.83
C SER A 20 -11.30 9.26 3.36
N HIS A 21 -11.27 8.95 2.07
CA HIS A 21 -12.05 7.84 1.50
C HIS A 21 -11.60 6.49 2.08
N ILE A 22 -10.31 6.31 2.27
CA ILE A 22 -9.76 5.07 2.85
C ILE A 22 -10.28 4.88 4.27
N VAL A 23 -10.20 5.91 5.10
CA VAL A 23 -10.64 5.85 6.51
C VAL A 23 -12.15 5.68 6.60
N ASP A 24 -12.91 6.29 5.70
CA ASP A 24 -14.37 6.12 5.66
C ASP A 24 -14.76 4.67 5.38
N SER A 25 -14.02 3.98 4.53
CA SER A 25 -14.29 2.59 4.17
C SER A 25 -13.64 1.59 5.14
N HIS A 26 -12.54 1.99 5.76
CA HIS A 26 -11.73 1.16 6.66
C HIS A 26 -11.33 1.99 7.88
N ASP A 27 -12.26 2.17 8.80
CA ASP A 27 -12.08 3.07 9.94
C ASP A 27 -10.99 2.60 10.93
N ASP A 28 -10.64 1.31 10.88
CA ASP A 28 -9.53 0.77 11.65
C ASP A 28 -8.17 1.33 11.21
N LEU A 29 -8.12 2.01 10.05
CA LEU A 29 -6.91 2.67 9.59
C LEU A 29 -6.72 4.09 10.14
N ALA A 30 -7.68 4.61 10.89
CA ALA A 30 -7.50 5.90 11.53
C ALA A 30 -6.23 5.86 12.40
N GLY A 31 -5.33 6.82 12.21
CA GLY A 31 -4.06 6.83 12.91
C GLY A 31 -2.92 6.08 12.21
N TYR A 32 -3.18 5.45 11.06
CA TYR A 32 -2.17 4.68 10.33
C TYR A 32 -1.68 5.37 9.04
N TYR A 33 -1.84 6.68 8.94
CA TYR A 33 -1.43 7.42 7.76
C TYR A 33 0.07 7.27 7.48
N GLU A 34 0.90 7.55 8.48
CA GLU A 34 2.36 7.43 8.34
C GLU A 34 2.78 5.98 8.10
N ASP A 35 2.07 5.03 8.73
CA ASP A 35 2.31 3.61 8.51
C ASP A 35 2.10 3.21 7.05
N CYS A 36 1.05 3.73 6.43
CA CYS A 36 0.78 3.46 5.01
C CYS A 36 1.90 3.96 4.11
N LEU A 37 2.42 5.16 4.38
CA LEU A 37 3.56 5.69 3.64
C LEU A 37 4.79 4.81 3.83
N ARG A 38 5.01 4.33 5.04
CA ARG A 38 6.13 3.46 5.35
C ARG A 38 6.01 2.11 4.66
N VAL A 39 4.80 1.55 4.60
CA VAL A 39 4.55 0.28 3.90
C VAL A 39 4.93 0.41 2.42
N LEU A 40 4.63 1.55 1.80
CA LEU A 40 5.00 1.79 0.41
C LEU A 40 6.52 1.78 0.20
N GLU A 41 7.27 2.39 1.13
CA GLU A 41 8.72 2.50 1.00
C GLU A 41 9.48 1.27 1.48
N GLU A 42 8.99 0.64 2.53
CA GLU A 42 9.66 -0.49 3.18
C GLU A 42 8.72 -1.68 3.36
N PRO A 43 8.18 -2.23 2.28
CA PRO A 43 7.29 -3.39 2.40
C PRO A 43 8.09 -4.66 2.72
N ASP A 44 7.41 -5.63 3.32
CA ASP A 44 7.94 -6.99 3.44
C ASP A 44 7.73 -7.74 2.14
N PHE A 45 6.61 -7.48 1.47
CA PHE A 45 6.25 -8.08 0.18
C PHE A 45 5.60 -7.05 -0.72
N VAL A 46 5.75 -7.26 -2.03
CA VAL A 46 4.91 -6.59 -3.02
C VAL A 46 4.24 -7.67 -3.82
N LEU A 47 2.92 -7.62 -3.90
CA LEU A 47 2.10 -8.62 -4.58
C LEU A 47 1.43 -8.00 -5.80
N ARG A 48 1.10 -8.87 -6.75
CA ARG A 48 0.26 -8.50 -7.89
C ARG A 48 -1.15 -8.19 -7.38
N GLY A 49 -1.68 -7.04 -7.78
CA GLY A 49 -3.07 -6.67 -7.56
C GLY A 49 -3.89 -6.85 -8.82
N GLY A 50 -5.18 -6.45 -8.75
CA GLY A 50 -6.05 -6.46 -9.90
C GLY A 50 -5.78 -5.28 -10.83
N HIS A 51 -6.04 -5.45 -12.12
CA HIS A 51 -5.99 -4.37 -13.13
C HIS A 51 -4.66 -3.61 -13.16
N GLY A 52 -3.55 -4.33 -13.03
CA GLY A 52 -2.23 -3.73 -13.10
C GLY A 52 -1.78 -3.01 -11.82
N SER A 53 -2.55 -3.08 -10.76
CA SER A 53 -2.16 -2.52 -9.48
C SER A 53 -1.13 -3.39 -8.76
N LEU A 54 -0.49 -2.82 -7.74
CA LEU A 54 0.44 -3.51 -6.87
C LEU A 54 -0.04 -3.39 -5.43
N LYS A 55 0.31 -4.37 -4.62
CA LYS A 55 0.00 -4.38 -3.19
C LYS A 55 1.30 -4.40 -2.40
N ALA A 56 1.61 -3.30 -1.74
CA ALA A 56 2.69 -3.27 -0.78
C ALA A 56 2.14 -3.79 0.54
N VAL A 57 2.86 -4.71 1.16
CA VAL A 57 2.39 -5.42 2.35
C VAL A 57 3.48 -5.43 3.41
N ARG A 58 3.09 -5.16 4.65
CA ARG A 58 3.98 -5.26 5.78
C ARG A 58 3.28 -6.00 6.92
N SER A 59 4.00 -6.89 7.59
CA SER A 59 3.47 -7.62 8.72
C SER A 59 3.32 -6.69 9.94
N TYR A 60 2.18 -6.75 10.58
CA TYR A 60 1.87 -6.03 11.82
C TYR A 60 1.59 -7.01 12.96
N GLY A 61 2.20 -8.17 12.90
CA GLY A 61 2.02 -9.20 13.89
C GLY A 61 1.37 -10.44 13.30
N ARG A 62 0.98 -11.34 14.17
CA ARG A 62 0.42 -12.62 13.74
C ARG A 62 -0.94 -12.42 13.10
N ASN A 63 -1.11 -12.96 11.89
CA ASN A 63 -2.36 -12.87 11.13
C ASN A 63 -2.83 -11.43 10.92
N ARG A 64 -1.89 -10.50 10.78
CA ARG A 64 -2.23 -9.12 10.56
C ARG A 64 -1.23 -8.47 9.62
N TYR A 65 -1.71 -8.05 8.46
CA TYR A 65 -0.91 -7.39 7.43
C TYR A 65 -1.55 -6.07 7.07
N LEU A 66 -0.73 -5.03 7.01
CA LEU A 66 -1.17 -3.76 6.45
C LEU A 66 -0.87 -3.78 4.96
N VAL A 67 -1.91 -3.64 4.15
CA VAL A 67 -1.85 -3.69 2.69
C VAL A 67 -2.16 -2.31 2.15
N VAL A 68 -1.29 -1.81 1.27
CA VAL A 68 -1.52 -0.56 0.53
C VAL A 68 -1.54 -0.90 -0.94
N ILE A 69 -2.68 -0.70 -1.59
CA ILE A 69 -2.83 -0.92 -3.03
C ILE A 69 -2.52 0.37 -3.75
N TYR A 70 -1.62 0.30 -4.72
CA TYR A 70 -1.18 1.46 -5.45
C TYR A 70 -0.98 1.14 -6.92
N HIS A 71 -0.88 2.17 -7.72
CA HIS A 71 -0.65 2.06 -9.16
C HIS A 71 0.55 2.89 -9.56
N GLU A 72 1.48 2.28 -10.30
CA GLU A 72 2.60 2.98 -10.91
C GLU A 72 2.20 3.33 -12.33
N ILE A 73 1.89 4.60 -12.58
CA ILE A 73 1.47 5.06 -13.90
C ILE A 73 2.67 5.13 -14.85
N SER A 74 3.79 5.60 -14.31
CA SER A 74 5.04 5.77 -15.05
C SER A 74 6.20 5.72 -14.07
N ARG A 75 7.40 5.98 -14.52
CA ARG A 75 8.57 6.06 -13.62
C ARG A 75 8.52 7.27 -12.70
N ARG A 76 7.67 8.25 -13.01
CA ARG A 76 7.63 9.55 -12.32
C ARG A 76 6.31 9.82 -11.62
N ASP A 77 5.35 8.92 -11.72
CA ASP A 77 4.04 9.17 -11.15
C ASP A 77 3.33 7.87 -10.78
N GLY A 78 2.65 7.91 -9.66
CA GLY A 78 1.78 6.86 -9.18
C GLY A 78 0.90 7.36 -8.06
N PHE A 79 -0.04 6.55 -7.64
CA PHE A 79 -1.00 6.96 -6.60
C PHE A 79 -1.51 5.77 -5.81
N VAL A 80 -1.93 6.04 -4.57
CA VAL A 80 -2.58 5.07 -3.71
C VAL A 80 -4.04 4.92 -4.13
N ILE A 81 -4.48 3.68 -4.27
CA ILE A 81 -5.88 3.35 -4.56
C ILE A 81 -6.63 3.18 -3.25
N THR A 82 -6.17 2.30 -2.38
CA THR A 82 -6.77 2.05 -1.08
C THR A 82 -5.77 1.36 -0.14
N ALA A 83 -6.17 1.17 1.11
CA ALA A 83 -5.39 0.42 2.09
C ALA A 83 -6.34 -0.27 3.06
N TYR A 84 -5.89 -1.37 3.65
CA TYR A 84 -6.68 -2.13 4.62
C TYR A 84 -5.79 -3.12 5.37
N PHE A 85 -6.31 -3.65 6.46
CA PHE A 85 -5.68 -4.77 7.16
C PHE A 85 -6.24 -6.09 6.64
N GLU A 86 -5.37 -7.09 6.49
CA GLU A 86 -5.71 -8.44 6.06
C GLU A 86 -5.13 -9.45 7.04
N GLU A 87 -5.82 -10.55 7.22
CA GLU A 87 -5.32 -11.66 8.05
C GLU A 87 -4.35 -12.56 7.28
N ARG A 88 -4.53 -12.64 5.97
CA ARG A 88 -3.75 -13.52 5.08
C ARG A 88 -3.40 -12.81 3.79
N ILE A 89 -2.27 -13.21 3.22
CA ILE A 89 -1.86 -12.77 1.88
C ILE A 89 -1.75 -14.01 0.98
N ASN A 90 -2.00 -13.82 -0.32
CA ASN A 90 -1.82 -14.88 -1.30
C ASN A 90 -0.36 -14.90 -1.75
N ARG A 91 0.40 -15.85 -1.26
CA ARG A 91 1.84 -15.95 -1.55
C ARG A 91 2.14 -16.23 -3.01
N ARG A 92 1.17 -16.74 -3.77
CA ARG A 92 1.33 -16.95 -5.21
C ARG A 92 1.45 -15.65 -5.98
N ASP A 93 0.96 -14.56 -5.41
CA ASP A 93 0.97 -13.24 -6.05
C ASP A 93 2.21 -12.43 -5.71
N ILE A 94 3.13 -12.97 -4.91
CA ILE A 94 4.35 -12.26 -4.53
C ILE A 94 5.21 -12.02 -5.77
N LEU A 95 5.48 -10.75 -6.06
CA LEU A 95 6.37 -10.31 -7.12
C LEU A 95 7.75 -9.93 -6.58
N TRP A 96 7.78 -9.47 -5.34
CA TRP A 96 9.00 -9.01 -4.69
C TRP A 96 8.91 -9.30 -3.20
N ARG A 97 10.02 -9.67 -2.59
CA ARG A 97 10.14 -9.80 -1.14
C ARG A 97 11.43 -9.18 -0.64
N ARG A 98 11.34 -8.70 0.57
CA ARG A 98 12.47 -8.10 1.25
C ARG A 98 13.62 -9.07 1.51
#